data_8259a5ca526ba296ccb3a50c2fd9528b
#
_entry.id   8259a5ca526ba296ccb3a50c2fd9528b
#
_cell.length_a   1.000
_cell.length_b   1.000
_cell.length_c   1.000
_cell.angle_alpha   90.00
_cell.angle_beta   90.00
_cell.angle_gamma   90.00
#
_symmetry.space_group_name_H-M   'P 1'
#
loop_
_entity.id
_entity.type
_entity.pdbx_description
1 polymer ?
#
loop_
_entity_poly.entity_id
_entity_poly.type
_entity_poly.pdbx_seq_one_letter_code
_entity_poly.pdbx_strand_id
1 'polypeptide(L)'
;MICFIPTKGRLNTKTYKLFEEAGIEVKHFIEPKEFDLYEVPNKINIQKDNQGISYVRNFMLQYAKENNHQWIIMCDDDINSFYEYRNGKNIKVGADVWINIFQKANQLPFELYGINNKQLIWTAKQDYVINKASVEACILMNVNKIDWNYSKDTKEDKDFALKTIKEGNGIVKFLKIGFSTPTVGSNKGGLHEKYKDKQDYKWAEKMTKKWHPYTKLYKTNKKVDVKINYKAFAKSLNKIIK
;
A
#
# COMPACT_ATOMS: atom_id res chain seq x y z
N MET A 1 7.39 2.76 -15.44
CA MET A 1 6.58 2.42 -14.25
C MET A 1 6.02 1.03 -14.44
N ILE A 2 6.09 0.18 -13.43
CA ILE A 2 5.68 -1.22 -13.44
C ILE A 2 4.86 -1.52 -12.17
N CYS A 3 3.91 -2.46 -12.22
CA CYS A 3 3.12 -2.86 -11.06
C CYS A 3 3.63 -4.19 -10.48
N PHE A 4 3.86 -4.23 -9.18
CA PHE A 4 4.24 -5.41 -8.40
C PHE A 4 3.08 -5.83 -7.51
N ILE A 5 2.70 -7.11 -7.61
CA ILE A 5 1.57 -7.67 -6.87
C ILE A 5 2.06 -8.84 -6.01
N PRO A 6 2.05 -8.70 -4.66
CA PRO A 6 2.28 -9.82 -3.76
C PRO A 6 1.04 -10.71 -3.77
N THR A 7 1.21 -12.01 -4.02
CA THR A 7 0.08 -12.92 -4.17
C THR A 7 0.27 -14.17 -3.31
N LYS A 8 -0.75 -14.48 -2.48
CA LYS A 8 -0.73 -15.67 -1.61
C LYS A 8 -2.15 -16.20 -1.35
N GLY A 9 -2.37 -17.49 -1.66
CA GLY A 9 -3.62 -18.21 -1.38
C GLY A 9 -4.83 -17.71 -2.18
N ARG A 10 -4.60 -17.00 -3.30
CA ARG A 10 -5.65 -16.43 -4.18
C ARG A 10 -5.35 -16.75 -5.64
N LEU A 11 -5.54 -18.02 -6.04
CA LEU A 11 -5.21 -18.49 -7.39
C LEU A 11 -5.99 -17.76 -8.51
N ASN A 12 -7.16 -17.21 -8.19
CA ASN A 12 -8.04 -16.50 -9.13
C ASN A 12 -7.94 -14.97 -9.00
N THR A 13 -6.79 -14.43 -8.61
CA THR A 13 -6.61 -12.97 -8.58
C THR A 13 -6.85 -12.34 -9.96
N LYS A 14 -7.49 -11.18 -9.99
CA LYS A 14 -7.79 -10.43 -11.21
C LYS A 14 -7.25 -9.00 -11.19
N THR A 15 -6.62 -8.59 -10.11
CA THR A 15 -6.07 -7.24 -9.96
C THR A 15 -5.12 -6.88 -11.11
N TYR A 16 -4.30 -7.83 -11.56
CA TYR A 16 -3.34 -7.61 -12.64
C TYR A 16 -3.97 -7.18 -13.96
N LYS A 17 -5.19 -7.71 -14.28
CA LYS A 17 -5.90 -7.36 -15.51
C LYS A 17 -6.21 -5.88 -15.61
N LEU A 18 -6.50 -5.23 -14.47
CA LEU A 18 -6.76 -3.78 -14.43
C LEU A 18 -5.54 -2.98 -14.94
N PHE A 19 -4.33 -3.44 -14.63
CA PHE A 19 -3.08 -2.80 -15.03
C PHE A 19 -2.70 -3.13 -16.47
N GLU A 20 -2.86 -4.39 -16.89
CA GLU A 20 -2.64 -4.82 -18.27
C GLU A 20 -3.55 -4.06 -19.26
N GLU A 21 -4.84 -3.90 -18.91
CA GLU A 21 -5.80 -3.09 -19.69
C GLU A 21 -5.37 -1.63 -19.86
N ALA A 22 -4.59 -1.11 -18.90
CA ALA A 22 -4.01 0.23 -18.95
C ALA A 22 -2.59 0.28 -19.58
N GLY A 23 -2.09 -0.83 -20.11
CA GLY A 23 -0.75 -0.93 -20.69
C GLY A 23 0.38 -0.86 -19.65
N ILE A 24 0.11 -1.17 -18.39
CA ILE A 24 1.09 -1.18 -17.31
C ILE A 24 1.56 -2.61 -17.09
N GLU A 25 2.87 -2.87 -17.27
CA GLU A 25 3.47 -4.16 -17.01
C GLU A 25 3.25 -4.59 -15.55
N VAL A 26 2.96 -5.89 -15.34
CA VAL A 26 2.74 -6.47 -14.01
C VAL A 26 3.74 -7.59 -13.73
N LYS A 27 4.22 -7.67 -12.49
CA LYS A 27 4.96 -8.84 -11.96
C LYS A 27 4.29 -9.35 -10.69
N HIS A 28 4.11 -10.67 -10.60
CA HIS A 28 3.54 -11.35 -9.44
C HIS A 28 4.62 -11.93 -8.56
N PHE A 29 4.61 -11.59 -7.27
CA PHE A 29 5.57 -12.07 -6.28
C PHE A 29 4.94 -13.16 -5.44
N ILE A 30 5.39 -14.42 -5.63
CA ILE A 30 4.72 -15.61 -5.16
C ILE A 30 5.69 -16.45 -4.32
N GLU A 31 5.19 -17.02 -3.22
CA GLU A 31 5.93 -17.94 -2.36
C GLU A 31 6.28 -19.25 -3.13
N PRO A 32 7.45 -19.88 -2.87
CA PRO A 32 7.90 -21.10 -3.56
C PRO A 32 6.86 -22.20 -3.64
N LYS A 33 6.15 -22.48 -2.52
CA LYS A 33 5.15 -23.55 -2.45
C LYS A 33 3.92 -23.34 -3.32
N GLU A 34 3.62 -22.12 -3.66
CA GLU A 34 2.45 -21.77 -4.46
C GLU A 34 2.84 -21.41 -5.91
N PHE A 35 4.13 -21.33 -6.23
CA PHE A 35 4.62 -20.75 -7.47
C PHE A 35 4.05 -21.42 -8.72
N ASP A 36 4.01 -22.74 -8.74
CA ASP A 36 3.49 -23.52 -9.88
C ASP A 36 1.96 -23.60 -9.94
N LEU A 37 1.28 -23.23 -8.84
CA LEU A 37 -0.17 -23.26 -8.77
C LEU A 37 -0.83 -22.04 -9.45
N TYR A 38 -0.08 -20.96 -9.63
CA TYR A 38 -0.61 -19.72 -10.22
C TYR A 38 -0.46 -19.69 -11.74
N GLU A 39 -1.56 -19.44 -12.43
CA GLU A 39 -1.63 -19.20 -13.87
C GLU A 39 -1.68 -17.71 -14.17
N VAL A 40 -0.70 -16.95 -13.69
CA VAL A 40 -0.60 -15.49 -13.92
C VAL A 40 0.72 -15.17 -14.67
N PRO A 41 0.76 -14.08 -15.45
CA PRO A 41 1.96 -13.70 -16.18
C PRO A 41 3.06 -13.19 -15.24
N ASN A 42 4.31 -13.27 -15.72
CA ASN A 42 5.49 -12.62 -15.09
C ASN A 42 5.65 -12.96 -13.61
N LYS A 43 5.69 -14.24 -13.27
CA LYS A 43 5.87 -14.73 -11.90
C LYS A 43 7.31 -14.54 -11.43
N ILE A 44 7.48 -14.04 -10.20
CA ILE A 44 8.75 -13.93 -9.48
C ILE A 44 8.66 -14.78 -8.21
N ASN A 45 9.58 -15.72 -8.05
CA ASN A 45 9.69 -16.54 -6.84
C ASN A 45 10.39 -15.73 -5.73
N ILE A 46 9.75 -15.57 -4.58
CA ILE A 46 10.30 -14.80 -3.45
C ILE A 46 11.25 -15.60 -2.55
N GLN A 47 11.66 -16.79 -2.96
CA GLN A 47 12.67 -17.64 -2.35
C GLN A 47 12.30 -18.28 -1.00
N LYS A 48 11.38 -17.71 -0.20
CA LYS A 48 11.02 -18.21 1.14
C LYS A 48 9.52 -18.20 1.35
N ASP A 49 9.02 -19.28 1.98
CA ASP A 49 7.61 -19.39 2.37
C ASP A 49 7.34 -18.78 3.74
N ASN A 50 6.13 -18.33 3.94
CA ASN A 50 5.55 -17.96 5.25
C ASN A 50 6.30 -16.88 6.05
N GLN A 51 7.08 -16.02 5.37
CA GLN A 51 7.81 -14.93 6.03
C GLN A 51 6.93 -13.70 6.34
N GLY A 52 5.70 -13.65 5.80
CA GLY A 52 4.75 -12.56 5.97
C GLY A 52 4.97 -11.40 5.00
N ILE A 53 3.99 -10.50 4.96
CA ILE A 53 3.89 -9.44 3.95
C ILE A 53 5.09 -8.47 3.97
N SER A 54 5.64 -8.17 5.15
CA SER A 54 6.81 -7.28 5.25
C SER A 54 8.04 -7.85 4.52
N TYR A 55 8.23 -9.17 4.56
CA TYR A 55 9.30 -9.82 3.81
C TYR A 55 9.08 -9.68 2.31
N VAL A 56 7.87 -9.97 1.84
CA VAL A 56 7.52 -9.88 0.41
C VAL A 56 7.72 -8.46 -0.10
N ARG A 57 7.23 -7.45 0.61
CA ARG A 57 7.37 -6.04 0.23
C ARG A 57 8.84 -5.58 0.22
N ASN A 58 9.66 -6.04 1.17
CA ASN A 58 11.10 -5.77 1.17
C ASN A 58 11.81 -6.46 -0.01
N PHE A 59 11.43 -7.71 -0.32
CA PHE A 59 11.92 -8.41 -1.50
C PHE A 59 11.57 -7.65 -2.79
N MET A 60 10.35 -7.14 -2.91
CA MET A 60 9.92 -6.32 -4.04
C MET A 60 10.75 -5.03 -4.17
N LEU A 61 11.05 -4.34 -3.07
CA LEU A 61 11.91 -3.15 -3.07
C LEU A 61 13.34 -3.49 -3.53
N GLN A 62 13.90 -4.58 -3.03
CA GLN A 62 15.22 -5.04 -3.44
C GLN A 62 15.21 -5.44 -4.91
N TYR A 63 14.26 -6.24 -5.36
CA TYR A 63 14.08 -6.63 -6.75
C TYR A 63 13.99 -5.42 -7.69
N ALA A 64 13.23 -4.40 -7.28
CA ALA A 64 13.12 -3.17 -8.06
C ALA A 64 14.46 -2.45 -8.23
N LYS A 65 15.26 -2.34 -7.16
CA LYS A 65 16.60 -1.73 -7.20
C LYS A 65 17.55 -2.53 -8.09
N GLU A 66 17.59 -3.86 -7.93
CA GLU A 66 18.46 -4.77 -8.71
C GLU A 66 18.13 -4.76 -10.21
N ASN A 67 16.85 -4.52 -10.57
CA ASN A 67 16.40 -4.49 -11.95
C ASN A 67 16.20 -3.06 -12.50
N ASN A 68 16.75 -2.04 -11.84
CA ASN A 68 16.72 -0.62 -12.26
C ASN A 68 15.29 -0.05 -12.44
N HIS A 69 14.32 -0.55 -11.69
CA HIS A 69 12.97 0.00 -11.67
C HIS A 69 12.91 1.19 -10.71
N GLN A 70 13.06 2.41 -11.21
CA GLN A 70 12.99 3.62 -10.39
C GLN A 70 11.61 3.84 -9.78
N TRP A 71 10.53 3.61 -10.56
CA TRP A 71 9.16 3.81 -10.13
C TRP A 71 8.36 2.52 -10.22
N ILE A 72 7.80 2.10 -9.10
CA ILE A 72 6.92 0.93 -9.03
C ILE A 72 5.57 1.30 -8.42
N ILE A 73 4.52 0.62 -8.86
CA ILE A 73 3.27 0.51 -8.12
C ILE A 73 3.34 -0.80 -7.33
N MET A 74 3.16 -0.75 -6.03
CA MET A 74 2.96 -1.94 -5.19
C MET A 74 1.48 -2.04 -4.86
N CYS A 75 0.80 -3.09 -5.34
CA CYS A 75 -0.66 -3.22 -5.28
C CYS A 75 -1.07 -4.58 -4.74
N ASP A 76 -2.00 -4.61 -3.80
CA ASP A 76 -2.55 -5.86 -3.26
C ASP A 76 -3.32 -6.63 -4.35
N ASP A 77 -3.38 -7.98 -4.24
CA ASP A 77 -3.94 -8.89 -5.24
C ASP A 77 -5.48 -8.99 -5.23
N ASP A 78 -6.15 -8.21 -4.39
CA ASP A 78 -7.62 -8.20 -4.24
C ASP A 78 -8.28 -6.85 -4.58
N ILE A 79 -7.61 -6.01 -5.32
CA ILE A 79 -8.23 -4.79 -5.85
C ILE A 79 -9.23 -5.15 -6.96
N ASN A 80 -10.48 -4.73 -6.78
CA ASN A 80 -11.56 -5.00 -7.73
C ASN A 80 -11.70 -3.93 -8.81
N SER A 81 -11.48 -2.66 -8.46
CA SER A 81 -11.66 -1.53 -9.38
C SER A 81 -11.10 -0.25 -8.80
N PHE A 82 -10.79 0.70 -9.70
CA PHE A 82 -10.47 2.08 -9.35
C PHE A 82 -11.66 3.01 -9.60
N TYR A 83 -11.68 4.13 -8.88
CA TYR A 83 -12.75 5.12 -8.93
C TYR A 83 -12.19 6.52 -8.83
N GLU A 84 -12.87 7.47 -9.45
CA GLU A 84 -12.62 8.89 -9.29
C GLU A 84 -13.90 9.61 -8.92
N TYR A 85 -13.84 10.53 -7.96
CA TYR A 85 -14.97 11.38 -7.59
C TYR A 85 -14.99 12.62 -8.48
N ARG A 86 -15.97 12.68 -9.39
CA ARG A 86 -16.20 13.80 -10.31
C ARG A 86 -17.68 14.16 -10.32
N ASN A 87 -18.00 15.44 -10.32
CA ASN A 87 -19.38 15.96 -10.47
C ASN A 87 -20.38 15.29 -9.51
N GLY A 88 -19.99 15.12 -8.24
CA GLY A 88 -20.87 14.54 -7.22
C GLY A 88 -21.03 13.01 -7.27
N LYS A 89 -20.31 12.30 -8.14
CA LYS A 89 -20.44 10.85 -8.34
C LYS A 89 -19.10 10.13 -8.29
N ASN A 90 -19.12 8.88 -7.80
CA ASN A 90 -17.99 7.96 -7.89
C ASN A 90 -18.03 7.26 -9.26
N ILE A 91 -17.16 7.64 -10.17
CA ILE A 91 -17.06 7.09 -11.52
C ILE A 91 -15.99 6.00 -11.51
N LYS A 92 -16.33 4.80 -12.02
CA LYS A 92 -15.36 3.73 -12.22
C LYS A 92 -14.39 4.15 -13.32
N VAL A 93 -13.07 3.98 -13.07
CA VAL A 93 -11.97 4.30 -13.99
C VAL A 93 -11.03 3.12 -14.12
N GLY A 94 -10.18 3.11 -15.15
CA GLY A 94 -9.12 2.13 -15.33
C GLY A 94 -7.90 2.42 -14.46
N ALA A 95 -6.90 1.55 -14.53
CA ALA A 95 -5.62 1.76 -13.85
C ALA A 95 -4.74 2.82 -14.55
N ASP A 96 -5.16 3.37 -15.68
CA ASP A 96 -4.58 4.56 -16.33
C ASP A 96 -4.53 5.78 -15.40
N VAL A 97 -5.37 5.83 -14.38
CA VAL A 97 -5.30 6.83 -13.30
C VAL A 97 -3.91 6.88 -12.65
N TRP A 98 -3.17 5.76 -12.61
CA TRP A 98 -1.82 5.70 -12.09
C TRP A 98 -0.81 6.37 -13.02
N ILE A 99 -1.05 6.42 -14.32
CA ILE A 99 -0.23 7.18 -15.27
C ILE A 99 -0.34 8.68 -14.94
N ASN A 100 -1.55 9.17 -14.68
CA ASN A 100 -1.78 10.56 -14.27
C ASN A 100 -1.14 10.90 -12.92
N ILE A 101 -1.20 9.96 -11.95
CA ILE A 101 -0.54 10.12 -10.66
C ILE A 101 0.98 10.16 -10.85
N PHE A 102 1.54 9.28 -11.67
CA PHE A 102 2.97 9.24 -11.98
C PHE A 102 3.48 10.54 -12.62
N GLN A 103 2.75 11.11 -13.57
CA GLN A 103 3.11 12.40 -14.17
C GLN A 103 3.20 13.52 -13.14
N LYS A 104 2.27 13.54 -12.15
CA LYS A 104 2.32 14.48 -11.03
C LYS A 104 3.46 14.16 -10.06
N ALA A 105 3.70 12.88 -9.78
CA ALA A 105 4.73 12.41 -8.86
C ALA A 105 6.14 12.81 -9.32
N ASN A 106 6.41 12.77 -10.62
CA ASN A 106 7.70 13.18 -11.18
C ASN A 106 8.03 14.66 -10.95
N GLN A 107 7.04 15.49 -10.65
CA GLN A 107 7.20 16.93 -10.40
C GLN A 107 7.30 17.27 -8.91
N LEU A 108 7.17 16.28 -8.03
CA LEU A 108 7.11 16.46 -6.59
C LEU A 108 8.25 15.70 -5.89
N PRO A 109 8.76 16.20 -4.76
CA PRO A 109 9.92 15.61 -4.08
C PRO A 109 9.62 14.37 -3.24
N PHE A 110 8.38 13.91 -3.17
CA PHE A 110 7.95 12.86 -2.24
C PHE A 110 8.29 11.45 -2.74
N GLU A 111 8.32 10.49 -1.82
CA GLU A 111 8.68 9.10 -2.09
C GLU A 111 7.47 8.22 -2.34
N LEU A 112 6.35 8.46 -1.62
CA LEU A 112 5.15 7.63 -1.68
C LEU A 112 3.94 8.44 -2.13
N TYR A 113 3.15 7.82 -3.01
CA TYR A 113 1.89 8.34 -3.52
C TYR A 113 0.84 7.25 -3.43
N GLY A 114 -0.29 7.55 -2.80
CA GLY A 114 -1.40 6.61 -2.68
C GLY A 114 -2.74 7.25 -2.97
N ILE A 115 -3.74 6.41 -3.00
CA ILE A 115 -5.13 6.78 -3.24
C ILE A 115 -6.00 6.39 -2.05
N ASN A 116 -7.25 6.79 -2.05
CA ASN A 116 -8.16 6.59 -0.95
C ASN A 116 -8.95 5.26 -1.10
N ASN A 117 -9.71 4.89 -0.09
CA ASN A 117 -10.75 3.86 -0.25
C ASN A 117 -11.97 4.49 -0.97
N LYS A 118 -12.60 3.75 -1.89
CA LYS A 118 -13.82 4.18 -2.61
C LYS A 118 -14.89 4.76 -1.69
N GLN A 119 -15.05 4.20 -0.50
CA GLN A 119 -16.06 4.63 0.47
C GLN A 119 -15.82 6.04 1.01
N LEU A 120 -14.62 6.60 0.85
CA LEU A 120 -14.21 7.89 1.41
C LEU A 120 -14.01 8.99 0.35
N ILE A 121 -13.95 8.66 -0.94
CA ILE A 121 -13.61 9.65 -1.99
C ILE A 121 -14.66 10.76 -2.13
N TRP A 122 -15.92 10.45 -1.87
CA TRP A 122 -17.04 11.43 -1.93
C TRP A 122 -17.01 12.46 -0.80
N THR A 123 -16.29 12.18 0.31
CA THR A 123 -16.14 13.09 1.43
C THR A 123 -14.98 14.08 1.26
N ALA A 124 -14.20 13.91 0.19
CA ALA A 124 -12.97 14.65 -0.03
C ALA A 124 -13.23 16.13 -0.35
N LYS A 125 -12.76 17.01 0.53
CA LYS A 125 -12.84 18.48 0.35
C LYS A 125 -11.70 19.06 -0.51
N GLN A 126 -10.64 18.28 -0.75
CA GLN A 126 -9.45 18.66 -1.51
C GLN A 126 -8.95 17.46 -2.33
N ASP A 127 -8.14 17.69 -3.35
CA ASP A 127 -7.69 16.64 -4.25
C ASP A 127 -6.69 15.70 -3.59
N TYR A 128 -5.79 16.23 -2.77
CA TYR A 128 -4.78 15.45 -2.08
C TYR A 128 -4.34 16.10 -0.76
N VAL A 129 -3.68 15.30 0.07
CA VAL A 129 -3.01 15.71 1.31
C VAL A 129 -1.56 15.31 1.30
N ILE A 130 -0.70 16.07 2.01
CA ILE A 130 0.71 15.77 2.20
C ILE A 130 0.95 15.51 3.69
N ASN A 131 1.54 14.38 4.02
CA ASN A 131 1.94 13.97 5.38
C ASN A 131 0.80 14.06 6.42
N LYS A 132 -0.43 13.77 6.00
CA LYS A 132 -1.63 13.77 6.89
C LYS A 132 -2.35 12.42 6.98
N ALA A 133 -1.96 11.45 6.16
CA ALA A 133 -2.61 10.15 6.12
C ALA A 133 -1.62 9.05 5.68
N SER A 134 -1.89 7.80 6.02
CA SER A 134 -1.20 6.65 5.43
C SER A 134 -1.66 6.41 4.00
N VAL A 135 -0.80 5.72 3.26
CA VAL A 135 -1.11 5.10 1.97
C VAL A 135 -1.00 3.59 2.13
N GLU A 136 -1.92 2.86 1.55
CA GLU A 136 -2.09 1.42 1.76
C GLU A 136 -2.68 0.75 0.52
N ALA A 137 -2.62 -0.56 0.43
CA ALA A 137 -3.19 -1.44 -0.59
C ALA A 137 -2.68 -1.21 -2.02
N CYS A 138 -2.58 0.01 -2.49
CA CYS A 138 -2.04 0.34 -3.80
C CYS A 138 -1.26 1.67 -3.74
N ILE A 139 0.05 1.62 -3.97
CA ILE A 139 0.99 2.70 -3.70
C ILE A 139 1.97 2.84 -4.86
N LEU A 140 2.10 4.03 -5.42
CA LEU A 140 3.21 4.38 -6.31
C LEU A 140 4.39 4.88 -5.47
N MET A 141 5.59 4.41 -5.76
CA MET A 141 6.78 4.80 -5.03
C MET A 141 8.01 5.00 -5.91
N ASN A 142 8.85 5.97 -5.53
CA ASN A 142 10.17 6.18 -6.12
C ASN A 142 11.20 5.38 -5.32
N VAL A 143 11.54 4.19 -5.80
CA VAL A 143 12.40 3.23 -5.08
C VAL A 143 13.80 3.76 -4.86
N ASN A 144 14.32 4.61 -5.75
CA ASN A 144 15.66 5.18 -5.64
C ASN A 144 15.79 6.18 -4.48
N LYS A 145 14.66 6.65 -3.93
CA LYS A 145 14.64 7.55 -2.77
C LYS A 145 14.33 6.81 -1.45
N ILE A 146 14.22 5.48 -1.46
CA ILE A 146 13.80 4.67 -0.32
C ILE A 146 14.95 3.78 0.13
N ASP A 147 15.56 4.12 1.29
CA ASP A 147 16.62 3.33 1.92
C ASP A 147 16.17 2.63 3.21
N TRP A 148 14.88 2.67 3.52
CA TRP A 148 14.26 2.01 4.67
C TRP A 148 13.38 0.85 4.24
N ASN A 149 13.15 -0.08 5.17
CA ASN A 149 12.43 -1.31 4.96
C ASN A 149 11.10 -1.37 5.71
N TYR A 150 10.17 -2.21 5.23
CA TYR A 150 8.99 -2.60 5.98
C TYR A 150 9.39 -3.37 7.25
N SER A 151 8.82 -2.99 8.39
CA SER A 151 9.11 -3.67 9.67
C SER A 151 8.25 -4.91 9.82
N LYS A 152 8.89 -5.98 10.29
CA LYS A 152 8.19 -7.22 10.68
C LYS A 152 7.39 -7.01 11.98
N ASP A 153 6.28 -7.73 12.10
CA ASP A 153 5.44 -7.78 13.31
C ASP A 153 4.93 -6.40 13.76
N THR A 154 4.49 -5.59 12.81
CA THR A 154 3.85 -4.28 13.02
C THR A 154 2.64 -4.14 12.09
N LYS A 155 1.95 -2.99 12.14
CA LYS A 155 1.08 -2.53 11.06
C LYS A 155 2.00 -1.96 9.98
N GLU A 156 2.52 -2.81 9.13
CA GLU A 156 3.70 -2.56 8.30
C GLU A 156 3.51 -1.39 7.31
N ASP A 157 2.31 -1.22 6.77
CA ASP A 157 1.92 -0.11 5.89
C ASP A 157 2.00 1.25 6.62
N LYS A 158 1.44 1.31 7.82
CA LYS A 158 1.44 2.51 8.66
C LYS A 158 2.83 2.82 9.22
N ASP A 159 3.58 1.78 9.62
CA ASP A 159 4.96 1.92 10.06
C ASP A 159 5.85 2.44 8.94
N PHE A 160 5.68 1.90 7.73
CA PHE A 160 6.43 2.34 6.56
C PHE A 160 6.11 3.78 6.18
N ALA A 161 4.84 4.18 6.25
CA ALA A 161 4.44 5.57 6.03
C ALA A 161 5.10 6.54 7.03
N LEU A 162 5.16 6.19 8.32
CA LEU A 162 5.85 7.01 9.33
C LEU A 162 7.37 7.06 9.11
N LYS A 163 7.99 5.95 8.71
CA LYS A 163 9.41 5.95 8.32
C LYS A 163 9.64 6.88 7.12
N THR A 164 8.78 6.83 6.10
CA THR A 164 8.91 7.68 4.93
C THR A 164 8.80 9.17 5.27
N ILE A 165 7.92 9.54 6.19
CA ILE A 165 7.83 10.92 6.68
C ILE A 165 9.10 11.30 7.48
N LYS A 166 9.65 10.37 8.26
CA LYS A 166 10.82 10.61 9.08
C LYS A 166 12.11 10.73 8.26
N GLU A 167 12.37 9.73 7.43
CA GLU A 167 13.66 9.58 6.72
C GLU A 167 13.66 10.32 5.35
N GLY A 168 12.51 10.41 4.68
CA GLY A 168 12.33 11.07 3.38
C GLY A 168 11.61 12.41 3.48
N ASN A 169 11.01 12.84 2.36
CA ASN A 169 10.14 14.03 2.30
C ASN A 169 8.70 13.71 2.68
N GLY A 170 8.29 12.44 2.52
CA GLY A 170 7.03 11.93 2.99
C GLY A 170 6.09 11.40 1.91
N ILE A 171 4.80 11.56 2.15
CA ILE A 171 3.74 10.90 1.40
C ILE A 171 2.71 11.90 0.88
N VAL A 172 2.18 11.60 -0.31
CA VAL A 172 1.02 12.27 -0.92
C VAL A 172 -0.13 11.26 -1.03
N LYS A 173 -1.30 11.61 -0.52
CA LYS A 173 -2.50 10.80 -0.70
C LYS A 173 -3.55 11.56 -1.49
N PHE A 174 -3.91 11.04 -2.67
CA PHE A 174 -5.00 11.56 -3.48
C PHE A 174 -6.33 11.15 -2.87
N LEU A 175 -7.17 12.12 -2.54
CA LEU A 175 -8.40 11.88 -1.78
C LEU A 175 -9.62 11.61 -2.65
N LYS A 176 -9.65 12.14 -3.88
CA LYS A 176 -10.75 11.96 -4.84
C LYS A 176 -10.58 10.76 -5.77
N ILE A 177 -9.44 10.07 -5.67
CA ILE A 177 -9.17 8.82 -6.38
C ILE A 177 -9.19 7.70 -5.35
N GLY A 178 -9.78 6.56 -5.69
CA GLY A 178 -9.90 5.46 -4.75
C GLY A 178 -9.99 4.09 -5.39
N PHE A 179 -9.79 3.09 -4.56
CA PHE A 179 -9.90 1.69 -4.92
C PHE A 179 -11.03 1.01 -4.14
N SER A 180 -11.49 -0.13 -4.64
CA SER A 180 -12.37 -1.04 -3.91
C SER A 180 -11.72 -2.42 -3.78
N THR A 181 -11.89 -3.01 -2.60
CA THR A 181 -11.53 -4.39 -2.28
C THR A 181 -12.80 -5.15 -1.87
N PRO A 182 -12.78 -6.48 -1.82
CA PRO A 182 -13.79 -7.25 -1.12
C PRO A 182 -13.92 -6.82 0.35
N THR A 183 -15.02 -7.14 0.97
CA THR A 183 -15.23 -6.89 2.40
C THR A 183 -14.13 -7.56 3.21
N VAL A 184 -13.54 -6.84 4.17
CA VAL A 184 -12.48 -7.39 5.03
C VAL A 184 -12.95 -8.69 5.69
N GLY A 185 -12.15 -9.76 5.53
CA GLY A 185 -12.46 -11.09 6.07
C GLY A 185 -13.36 -11.96 5.17
N SER A 186 -13.87 -11.47 4.03
CA SER A 186 -14.63 -12.29 3.08
C SER A 186 -13.76 -13.14 2.15
N ASN A 187 -12.50 -12.78 1.98
CA ASN A 187 -11.54 -13.50 1.14
C ASN A 187 -10.68 -14.46 1.96
N LYS A 188 -10.54 -15.70 1.49
CA LYS A 188 -9.51 -16.63 1.96
C LYS A 188 -8.15 -16.18 1.43
N GLY A 189 -7.06 -16.51 2.14
CA GLY A 189 -5.68 -16.16 1.75
C GLY A 189 -5.10 -14.94 2.45
N GLY A 190 -3.85 -14.60 2.13
CA GLY A 190 -3.13 -13.48 2.73
C GLY A 190 -2.91 -13.63 4.24
N LEU A 191 -3.29 -12.62 5.01
CA LEU A 191 -3.11 -12.58 6.48
C LEU A 191 -4.28 -13.15 7.29
N HIS A 192 -5.28 -13.76 6.65
CA HIS A 192 -6.52 -14.19 7.31
C HIS A 192 -6.31 -15.03 8.58
N GLU A 193 -5.39 -16.01 8.54
CA GLU A 193 -5.10 -16.86 9.70
C GLU A 193 -4.43 -16.11 10.85
N LYS A 194 -3.56 -15.15 10.55
CA LYS A 194 -2.85 -14.36 11.57
C LYS A 194 -3.77 -13.42 12.35
N TYR A 195 -4.91 -13.02 11.76
CA TYR A 195 -5.92 -12.24 12.48
C TYR A 195 -6.68 -13.08 13.55
N LYS A 196 -6.79 -14.40 13.35
CA LYS A 196 -7.43 -15.30 14.32
C LYS A 196 -6.64 -15.42 15.62
N ASP A 197 -5.31 -15.34 15.58
CA ASP A 197 -4.41 -15.59 16.72
C ASP A 197 -4.11 -14.34 17.58
N LYS A 198 -4.90 -13.26 17.47
CA LYS A 198 -4.68 -11.99 18.20
C LYS A 198 -3.29 -11.36 17.92
N GLN A 199 -2.58 -11.78 16.89
CA GLN A 199 -1.29 -11.18 16.52
C GLN A 199 -1.46 -9.72 16.10
N ASP A 200 -2.61 -9.39 15.53
CA ASP A 200 -3.03 -8.04 15.18
C ASP A 200 -2.93 -7.06 16.36
N TYR A 201 -3.30 -7.52 17.57
CA TYR A 201 -3.15 -6.74 18.81
C TYR A 201 -1.68 -6.48 19.15
N LYS A 202 -0.84 -7.53 19.13
CA LYS A 202 0.60 -7.41 19.44
C LYS A 202 1.31 -6.46 18.46
N TRP A 203 0.96 -6.53 17.19
CA TRP A 203 1.50 -5.65 16.16
C TRP A 203 1.09 -4.19 16.38
N ALA A 204 -0.18 -3.96 16.69
CA ALA A 204 -0.68 -2.62 16.99
C ALA A 204 -0.04 -2.05 18.26
N GLU A 205 0.13 -2.86 19.32
CA GLU A 205 0.80 -2.45 20.54
C GLU A 205 2.27 -2.09 20.30
N LYS A 206 3.02 -2.97 19.60
CA LYS A 206 4.43 -2.75 19.26
C LYS A 206 4.59 -1.44 18.46
N MET A 207 3.72 -1.22 17.50
CA MET A 207 3.75 0.02 16.71
C MET A 207 3.41 1.24 17.56
N THR A 208 2.43 1.14 18.45
CA THR A 208 2.05 2.25 19.33
C THR A 208 3.21 2.65 20.26
N LYS A 209 3.93 1.68 20.80
CA LYS A 209 5.14 1.94 21.62
C LYS A 209 6.26 2.59 20.79
N LYS A 210 6.50 2.08 19.58
CA LYS A 210 7.58 2.58 18.69
C LYS A 210 7.42 4.04 18.30
N TRP A 211 6.19 4.48 18.05
CA TRP A 211 5.90 5.82 17.51
C TRP A 211 5.20 6.76 18.51
N HIS A 212 5.28 6.44 19.82
CA HIS A 212 4.81 7.36 20.87
C HIS A 212 5.57 8.70 20.79
N PRO A 213 4.93 9.86 21.02
CA PRO A 213 3.53 10.06 21.43
C PRO A 213 2.52 10.23 20.28
N TYR A 214 2.92 9.99 19.03
CA TYR A 214 2.10 10.27 17.85
C TYR A 214 1.09 9.18 17.51
N THR A 215 1.14 8.05 18.23
CA THR A 215 0.31 6.88 18.00
C THR A 215 -0.46 6.49 19.25
N LYS A 216 -1.70 6.00 19.04
CA LYS A 216 -2.55 5.45 20.10
C LYS A 216 -3.19 4.16 19.62
N LEU A 217 -3.28 3.17 20.50
CA LEU A 217 -4.03 1.95 20.25
C LEU A 217 -5.52 2.30 20.08
N TYR A 218 -6.12 1.75 19.02
CA TYR A 218 -7.53 1.92 18.71
C TYR A 218 -8.21 0.55 18.63
N LYS A 219 -9.26 0.37 19.42
CA LYS A 219 -10.03 -0.88 19.47
C LYS A 219 -11.47 -0.63 19.07
N THR A 220 -11.99 -1.53 18.26
CA THR A 220 -13.43 -1.68 18.01
C THR A 220 -13.83 -3.13 18.32
N ASN A 221 -15.13 -3.42 18.31
CA ASN A 221 -15.62 -4.79 18.47
C ASN A 221 -15.13 -5.74 17.36
N LYS A 222 -14.67 -5.23 16.23
CA LYS A 222 -14.29 -6.00 15.04
C LYS A 222 -12.79 -6.03 14.77
N LYS A 223 -12.02 -5.05 15.24
CA LYS A 223 -10.57 -4.97 14.95
C LYS A 223 -9.80 -4.17 15.99
N VAL A 224 -8.50 -4.45 16.04
CA VAL A 224 -7.52 -3.62 16.74
C VAL A 224 -6.64 -2.93 15.71
N ASP A 225 -6.42 -1.65 15.88
CA ASP A 225 -5.65 -0.83 14.94
C ASP A 225 -4.89 0.29 15.67
N VAL A 226 -4.10 1.07 14.95
CA VAL A 226 -3.36 2.22 15.48
C VAL A 226 -3.90 3.50 14.88
N LYS A 227 -4.33 4.42 15.74
CA LYS A 227 -4.63 5.80 15.36
C LYS A 227 -3.34 6.63 15.38
N ILE A 228 -3.08 7.35 14.30
CA ILE A 228 -1.84 8.11 14.12
C ILE A 228 -2.16 9.60 13.94
N ASN A 229 -1.43 10.44 14.65
CA ASN A 229 -1.45 11.89 14.45
C ASN A 229 -0.33 12.29 13.47
N TYR A 230 -0.55 12.01 12.18
CA TYR A 230 0.41 12.32 11.12
C TYR A 230 0.80 13.79 11.09
N LYS A 231 -0.17 14.70 11.28
CA LYS A 231 0.07 16.15 11.27
C LYS A 231 1.05 16.56 12.37
N ALA A 232 0.84 16.09 13.61
CA ALA A 232 1.75 16.40 14.72
C ALA A 232 3.13 15.79 14.49
N PHE A 233 3.20 14.55 13.98
CA PHE A 233 4.45 13.88 13.66
C PHE A 233 5.26 14.62 12.58
N ALA A 234 4.64 14.93 11.44
CA ALA A 234 5.30 15.66 10.37
C ALA A 234 5.75 17.07 10.82
N LYS A 235 4.95 17.74 11.66
CA LYS A 235 5.26 19.06 12.22
C LYS A 235 6.49 19.02 13.13
N SER A 236 6.63 17.97 13.96
CA SER A 236 7.82 17.80 14.84
C SER A 236 9.11 17.57 14.07
N LEU A 237 9.03 17.19 12.81
CA LEU A 237 10.15 16.97 11.89
C LEU A 237 10.34 18.12 10.88
N ASN A 238 9.60 19.21 11.00
CA ASN A 238 9.58 20.34 10.05
C ASN A 238 9.27 19.91 8.60
N LYS A 239 8.46 18.85 8.43
CA LYS A 239 8.04 18.36 7.10
C LYS A 239 6.88 19.17 6.55
N ILE A 240 6.76 19.21 5.21
CA ILE A 240 5.64 19.84 4.50
C ILE A 240 4.32 19.16 4.89
N ILE A 241 3.31 19.98 5.20
CA ILE A 241 1.95 19.54 5.54
C ILE A 241 0.95 20.30 4.67
N LYS A 242 0.12 19.57 3.93
CA LYS A 242 -0.97 20.14 3.12
C LYS A 242 -2.27 19.37 3.27
#